data_252f4603d67fb976c6b067c25dc62f09
#
_entry.id   252f4603d67fb976c6b067c25dc62f09
#
_cell.length_a   1.000
_cell.length_b   1.000
_cell.length_c   1.000
_cell.angle_alpha   90.00
_cell.angle_beta   90.00
_cell.angle_gamma   90.00
#
_symmetry.space_group_name_H-M   'P 1'
#
loop_
_entity.id
_entity.type
_entity.pdbx_description
1 polymer ?
#
loop_
_entity_poly.entity_id
_entity_poly.type
_entity_poly.pdbx_seq_one_letter_code
_entity_poly.pdbx_strand_id
1 'polypeptide(L)'
;MRTGGSVVELHAYAVDPAAEPQEVQNMLVDRLRQVYPEIREARIVDARHEWRSDCPLFEAGSHRRRPTVRTPHPWLTLAGDGIRCDLPVALMERAATTGFLAANALLADRGVHGQVLWTVPRAGRSPLIRALGAVAGRHSSH
;
A
#
# COMPACT_ATOMS: atom_id res chain seq x y z
N MET A 1 -29.22 6.94 23.59
CA MET A 1 -30.12 7.03 22.42
C MET A 1 -29.38 6.35 21.26
N ARG A 2 -29.88 5.23 20.72
CA ARG A 2 -29.30 4.60 19.54
C ARG A 2 -29.74 5.44 18.33
N THR A 3 -28.85 6.22 17.75
CA THR A 3 -29.09 6.83 16.44
C THR A 3 -29.06 5.70 15.42
N GLY A 4 -30.15 5.47 14.70
CA GLY A 4 -30.26 4.42 13.67
C GLY A 4 -29.47 4.69 12.40
N GLY A 5 -28.32 5.38 12.51
CA GLY A 5 -27.46 5.73 11.39
C GLY A 5 -26.18 4.91 11.34
N SER A 6 -25.58 4.83 10.15
CA SER A 6 -24.29 4.19 9.88
C SER A 6 -23.35 5.19 9.22
N VAL A 7 -22.06 4.98 9.38
CA VAL A 7 -21.00 5.68 8.64
C VAL A 7 -20.49 4.73 7.54
N VAL A 8 -20.38 5.26 6.33
CA VAL A 8 -19.81 4.53 5.19
C VAL A 8 -18.66 5.34 4.64
N GLU A 9 -17.55 4.70 4.40
CA GLU A 9 -16.36 5.27 3.78
C GLU A 9 -16.22 4.69 2.37
N LEU A 10 -16.08 5.57 1.38
CA LEU A 10 -15.94 5.20 -0.03
C LEU A 10 -14.62 5.73 -0.56
N HIS A 11 -13.88 4.88 -1.28
CA HIS A 11 -12.60 5.22 -1.85
C HIS A 11 -12.60 5.03 -3.37
N ALA A 12 -12.08 6.02 -4.09
CA ALA A 12 -11.67 5.89 -5.48
C ALA A 12 -10.15 6.09 -5.57
N TYR A 13 -9.45 5.10 -6.10
CA TYR A 13 -8.00 5.15 -6.31
C TYR A 13 -7.68 5.40 -7.78
N ALA A 14 -6.50 5.99 -8.02
CA ALA A 14 -5.99 6.28 -9.36
C ALA A 14 -6.97 7.08 -10.23
N VAL A 15 -7.66 8.03 -9.60
CA VAL A 15 -8.55 8.97 -10.29
C VAL A 15 -7.70 9.89 -11.16
N ASP A 16 -8.20 10.19 -12.36
CA ASP A 16 -7.57 11.17 -13.25
C ASP A 16 -7.46 12.52 -12.51
N PRO A 17 -6.27 13.12 -12.44
CA PRO A 17 -6.11 14.45 -11.84
C PRO A 17 -6.98 15.53 -12.47
N ALA A 18 -7.41 15.35 -13.73
CA ALA A 18 -8.30 16.26 -14.44
C ALA A 18 -9.80 15.98 -14.19
N ALA A 19 -10.15 14.93 -13.45
CA ALA A 19 -11.54 14.60 -13.16
C ALA A 19 -12.15 15.63 -12.19
N GLU A 20 -13.40 15.99 -12.44
CA GLU A 20 -14.14 16.87 -11.53
C GLU A 20 -14.47 16.13 -10.22
N PRO A 21 -14.05 16.65 -9.04
CA PRO A 21 -14.28 16.00 -7.77
C PRO A 21 -15.74 15.65 -7.50
N GLN A 22 -16.66 16.51 -7.88
CA GLN A 22 -18.10 16.32 -7.69
C GLN A 22 -18.64 15.13 -8.50
N GLU A 23 -18.14 14.92 -9.71
CA GLU A 23 -18.55 13.78 -10.55
C GLU A 23 -18.09 12.47 -9.96
N VAL A 24 -16.85 12.42 -9.44
CA VAL A 24 -16.31 11.23 -8.75
C VAL A 24 -17.11 10.92 -7.48
N GLN A 25 -17.48 11.93 -6.71
CA GLN A 25 -18.31 11.78 -5.52
C GLN A 25 -19.69 11.22 -5.85
N ASN A 26 -20.35 11.78 -6.86
CA ASN A 26 -21.65 11.31 -7.33
C ASN A 26 -21.57 9.86 -7.80
N MET A 27 -20.53 9.53 -8.58
CA MET A 27 -20.27 8.17 -9.05
C MET A 27 -20.10 7.19 -7.89
N LEU A 28 -19.35 7.55 -6.84
CA LEU A 28 -19.16 6.72 -5.65
C LEU A 28 -20.49 6.44 -4.94
N VAL A 29 -21.32 7.46 -4.74
CA VAL A 29 -22.63 7.31 -4.09
C VAL A 29 -23.56 6.44 -4.95
N ASP A 30 -23.56 6.62 -6.26
CA ASP A 30 -24.37 5.81 -7.17
C ASP A 30 -23.90 4.35 -7.19
N ARG A 31 -22.61 4.09 -7.16
CA ARG A 31 -22.06 2.73 -7.03
C ARG A 31 -22.44 2.10 -5.71
N LEU A 32 -22.37 2.84 -4.60
CA LEU A 32 -22.82 2.36 -3.31
C LEU A 32 -24.28 1.91 -3.36
N ARG A 33 -25.16 2.70 -3.93
CA ARG A 33 -26.60 2.38 -4.08
C ARG A 33 -26.86 1.22 -5.03
N GLN A 34 -25.99 0.98 -6.01
CA GLN A 34 -26.08 -0.19 -6.90
C GLN A 34 -25.69 -1.46 -6.16
N VAL A 35 -24.63 -1.43 -5.35
CA VAL A 35 -24.13 -2.58 -4.60
C VAL A 35 -25.03 -2.91 -3.43
N TYR A 36 -25.61 -1.90 -2.78
CA TYR A 36 -26.50 -2.02 -1.62
C TYR A 36 -27.86 -1.37 -1.90
N PRO A 37 -28.75 -2.07 -2.64
CA PRO A 37 -30.06 -1.51 -3.01
C PRO A 37 -30.92 -1.07 -1.83
N GLU A 38 -30.73 -1.69 -0.67
CA GLU A 38 -31.45 -1.41 0.58
C GLU A 38 -31.20 0.00 1.13
N ILE A 39 -30.12 0.66 0.72
CA ILE A 39 -29.80 2.01 1.17
C ILE A 39 -30.21 3.10 0.16
N ARG A 40 -30.91 2.75 -0.93
CA ARG A 40 -31.26 3.72 -1.97
C ARG A 40 -32.05 4.90 -1.44
N GLU A 41 -32.94 4.64 -0.46
CA GLU A 41 -33.76 5.67 0.16
C GLU A 41 -33.15 6.22 1.46
N ALA A 42 -31.94 5.77 1.83
CA ALA A 42 -31.28 6.26 3.01
C ALA A 42 -30.90 7.75 2.82
N ARG A 43 -31.25 8.55 3.83
CA ARG A 43 -30.88 9.97 3.84
C ARG A 43 -29.43 10.12 4.26
N ILE A 44 -28.63 10.74 3.42
CA ILE A 44 -27.30 11.22 3.78
C ILE A 44 -27.47 12.45 4.68
N VAL A 45 -27.03 12.34 5.93
CA VAL A 45 -27.17 13.43 6.93
C VAL A 45 -25.93 14.31 7.01
N ASP A 46 -24.78 13.75 6.67
CA ASP A 46 -23.49 14.45 6.56
C ASP A 46 -22.61 13.74 5.53
N ALA A 47 -21.83 14.49 4.78
CA ALA A 47 -20.88 13.97 3.81
C ALA A 47 -19.59 14.80 3.84
N ARG A 48 -18.45 14.12 3.95
CA ARG A 48 -17.14 14.74 3.87
C ARG A 48 -16.40 14.16 2.70
N HIS A 49 -15.79 15.02 1.92
CA HIS A 49 -15.06 14.65 0.73
C HIS A 49 -13.62 15.11 0.85
N GLU A 50 -12.69 14.18 0.69
CA GLU A 50 -11.27 14.46 0.71
C GLU A 50 -10.65 14.07 -0.63
N TRP A 51 -9.96 15.01 -1.25
CA TRP A 51 -9.21 14.80 -2.48
C TRP A 51 -7.73 14.92 -2.15
N ARG A 52 -7.00 13.81 -2.23
CA ARG A 52 -5.60 13.75 -1.79
C ARG A 52 -4.71 13.05 -2.82
N SER A 53 -3.44 13.45 -2.84
CA SER A 53 -2.36 12.78 -3.58
C SER A 53 -1.35 12.19 -2.59
N ASP A 54 -1.82 11.34 -1.69
CA ASP A 54 -1.04 10.81 -0.57
C ASP A 54 -0.69 9.31 -0.72
N CYS A 55 -1.26 8.63 -1.70
CA CYS A 55 -0.95 7.24 -1.98
C CYS A 55 0.13 7.12 -3.06
N PRO A 56 1.22 6.39 -2.82
CA PRO A 56 2.25 6.18 -3.84
C PRO A 56 1.73 5.33 -4.99
N LEU A 57 1.94 5.79 -6.21
CA LEU A 57 1.65 5.03 -7.42
C LEU A 57 2.69 3.93 -7.63
N PHE A 58 2.23 2.68 -7.74
CA PHE A 58 3.06 1.52 -7.97
C PHE A 58 2.94 1.00 -9.40
N GLU A 59 3.59 1.67 -10.32
CA GLU A 59 3.66 1.21 -11.71
C GLU A 59 4.41 -0.12 -11.85
N ALA A 60 4.02 -0.93 -12.83
CA ALA A 60 4.75 -2.14 -13.19
C ALA A 60 6.23 -1.79 -13.51
N GLY A 61 7.17 -2.55 -12.97
CA GLY A 61 8.61 -2.31 -13.15
C GLY A 61 9.20 -1.16 -12.32
N SER A 62 8.39 -0.38 -11.58
CA SER A 62 8.90 0.74 -10.76
C SER A 62 9.73 0.31 -9.55
N HIS A 63 9.64 -0.96 -9.12
CA HIS A 63 10.29 -1.46 -7.91
C HIS A 63 11.79 -1.14 -7.85
N ARG A 64 12.52 -1.36 -8.95
CA ARG A 64 13.99 -1.13 -9.00
C ARG A 64 14.37 0.35 -8.94
N ARG A 65 13.47 1.24 -9.36
CA ARG A 65 13.68 2.70 -9.37
C ARG A 65 13.36 3.38 -8.06
N ARG A 66 12.68 2.69 -7.14
CA ARG A 66 12.34 3.26 -5.84
C ARG A 66 13.57 3.44 -4.97
N PRO A 67 13.60 4.49 -4.14
CA PRO A 67 14.66 4.67 -3.17
C PRO A 67 14.70 3.51 -2.19
N THR A 68 15.88 3.19 -1.70
CA THR A 68 16.12 2.17 -0.68
C THR A 68 16.14 2.77 0.72
N VAL A 69 15.95 1.93 1.74
CA VAL A 69 16.05 2.34 3.14
C VAL A 69 17.42 2.99 3.42
N ARG A 70 18.52 2.35 3.02
CA ARG A 70 19.86 2.98 3.07
C ARG A 70 20.08 3.83 1.84
N THR A 71 20.56 5.04 2.03
CA THR A 71 20.95 5.94 0.96
C THR A 71 22.48 5.93 0.78
N PRO A 72 23.02 6.54 -0.27
CA PRO A 72 24.47 6.77 -0.40
C PRO A 72 25.05 7.62 0.74
N HIS A 73 24.21 8.37 1.45
CA HIS A 73 24.62 9.18 2.59
C HIS A 73 24.54 8.36 3.88
N PRO A 74 25.67 8.14 4.59
CA PRO A 74 25.70 7.25 5.75
C PRO A 74 24.83 7.73 6.94
N TRP A 75 24.51 9.00 6.97
CA TRP A 75 23.68 9.64 8.01
C TRP A 75 22.19 9.75 7.64
N LEU A 76 21.78 9.29 6.44
CA LEU A 76 20.41 9.40 5.95
C LEU A 76 19.83 8.03 5.66
N THR A 77 18.75 7.69 6.34
CA THR A 77 17.90 6.54 6.04
C THR A 77 16.50 7.01 5.66
N LEU A 78 15.83 6.24 4.82
CA LEU A 78 14.47 6.51 4.36
C LEU A 78 13.51 5.45 4.83
N ALA A 79 12.28 5.85 5.17
CA ALA A 79 11.19 4.96 5.52
C ALA A 79 9.88 5.46 4.92
N GLY A 80 8.94 4.58 4.68
CA GLY A 80 7.63 4.89 4.10
C GLY A 80 7.16 3.82 3.14
N ASP A 81 5.92 3.86 2.74
CA ASP A 81 5.31 2.89 1.83
C ASP A 81 5.81 3.01 0.38
N GLY A 82 6.33 4.19 -0.03
CA GLY A 82 7.02 4.39 -1.30
C GLY A 82 8.43 3.81 -1.37
N ILE A 83 9.04 3.46 -0.22
CA ILE A 83 10.41 2.97 -0.14
C ILE A 83 10.49 1.50 -0.58
N ARG A 84 11.57 1.16 -1.32
CA ARG A 84 11.82 -0.21 -1.76
C ARG A 84 12.06 -1.12 -0.56
N CYS A 85 11.24 -2.15 -0.48
CA CYS A 85 11.35 -3.22 0.49
C CYS A 85 11.29 -4.55 -0.26
N ASP A 86 12.24 -5.43 0.04
CA ASP A 86 12.26 -6.77 -0.57
C ASP A 86 11.37 -7.78 0.15
N LEU A 87 10.69 -7.39 1.21
CA LEU A 87 9.70 -8.22 1.88
C LEU A 87 8.34 -8.08 1.17
N PRO A 88 7.49 -9.14 1.20
CA PRO A 88 6.19 -9.14 0.52
C PRO A 88 5.14 -8.35 1.32
N VAL A 89 5.35 -7.06 1.45
CA VAL A 89 4.51 -6.12 2.20
C VAL A 89 4.07 -4.95 1.32
N ALA A 90 2.91 -4.37 1.63
CA ALA A 90 2.33 -3.26 0.89
C ALA A 90 1.77 -2.19 1.83
N LEU A 91 1.56 -0.98 1.32
CA LEU A 91 0.91 0.12 2.02
C LEU A 91 1.45 0.33 3.46
N MET A 92 0.58 0.38 4.46
CA MET A 92 0.94 0.61 5.86
C MET A 92 1.95 -0.41 6.40
N GLU A 93 1.83 -1.68 6.01
CA GLU A 93 2.78 -2.73 6.41
C GLU A 93 4.17 -2.45 5.85
N ARG A 94 4.25 -1.93 4.61
CA ARG A 94 5.52 -1.51 4.02
C ARG A 94 6.09 -0.29 4.73
N ALA A 95 5.26 0.70 5.07
CA ALA A 95 5.69 1.87 5.83
C ALA A 95 6.27 1.46 7.18
N ALA A 96 5.57 0.61 7.93
CA ALA A 96 6.04 0.08 9.21
C ALA A 96 7.33 -0.75 9.04
N THR A 97 7.36 -1.67 8.07
CA THR A 97 8.52 -2.52 7.80
C THR A 97 9.76 -1.71 7.45
N THR A 98 9.63 -0.73 6.55
CA THR A 98 10.76 0.14 6.17
C THR A 98 11.20 1.03 7.31
N GLY A 99 10.29 1.44 8.22
CA GLY A 99 10.61 2.11 9.47
C GLY A 99 11.48 1.26 10.38
N PHE A 100 11.10 0.00 10.60
CA PHE A 100 11.93 -0.94 11.36
C PHE A 100 13.28 -1.22 10.69
N LEU A 101 13.30 -1.38 9.37
CA LEU A 101 14.55 -1.56 8.62
C LEU A 101 15.47 -0.35 8.75
N ALA A 102 14.93 0.87 8.70
CA ALA A 102 15.68 2.09 8.89
C ALA A 102 16.26 2.20 10.31
N ALA A 103 15.44 1.92 11.33
CA ALA A 103 15.89 1.87 12.72
C ALA A 103 16.97 0.82 12.93
N ASN A 104 16.78 -0.40 12.41
CA ASN A 104 17.77 -1.48 12.47
C ASN A 104 19.08 -1.10 11.79
N ALA A 105 19.02 -0.38 10.67
CA ALA A 105 20.21 0.12 9.99
C ALA A 105 21.01 1.09 10.86
N LEU A 106 20.33 2.03 11.52
CA LEU A 106 20.96 3.00 12.43
C LEU A 106 21.51 2.34 13.71
N LEU A 107 20.83 1.32 14.24
CA LEU A 107 21.28 0.56 15.39
C LEU A 107 22.54 -0.25 15.03
N ALA A 108 22.54 -0.92 13.87
CA ALA A 108 23.68 -1.70 13.39
C ALA A 108 24.94 -0.83 13.20
N ASP A 109 24.79 0.38 12.72
CA ASP A 109 25.90 1.34 12.57
C ASP A 109 26.52 1.75 13.92
N ARG A 110 25.82 1.46 15.03
CA ARG A 110 26.28 1.67 16.43
C ARG A 110 26.62 0.38 17.17
N GLY A 111 26.65 -0.76 16.48
CA GLY A 111 26.90 -2.06 17.08
C GLY A 111 25.75 -2.57 17.98
N VAL A 112 24.56 -2.01 17.85
CA VAL A 112 23.38 -2.38 18.63
C VAL A 112 22.51 -3.34 17.83
N HIS A 113 22.02 -4.41 18.46
CA HIS A 113 21.07 -5.33 17.82
C HIS A 113 19.73 -4.63 17.56
N GLY A 114 19.23 -4.79 16.33
CA GLY A 114 17.91 -4.30 15.93
C GLY A 114 16.79 -5.30 16.25
N GLN A 115 15.58 -4.95 15.84
CA GLN A 115 14.39 -5.79 15.99
C GLN A 115 14.32 -6.86 14.90
N VAL A 116 13.91 -8.06 15.27
CA VAL A 116 13.63 -9.14 14.30
C VAL A 116 12.34 -8.84 13.55
N LEU A 117 12.41 -8.84 12.23
CA LEU A 117 11.22 -8.67 11.38
C LEU A 117 10.72 -10.05 10.92
N TRP A 118 9.51 -10.38 11.33
CA TRP A 118 8.83 -11.59 10.91
C TRP A 118 8.09 -11.35 9.60
N THR A 119 8.22 -12.27 8.67
CA THR A 119 7.53 -12.17 7.37
C THR A 119 7.17 -13.55 6.85
N VAL A 120 6.26 -13.59 5.88
CA VAL A 120 5.97 -14.82 5.14
C VAL A 120 7.10 -15.13 4.16
N PRO A 121 7.37 -16.41 3.83
CA PRO A 121 8.37 -16.78 2.83
C PRO A 121 8.03 -16.14 1.47
N ARG A 122 9.03 -15.54 0.80
CA ARG A 122 8.88 -14.98 -0.55
C ARG A 122 8.53 -16.04 -1.61
N ALA A 123 9.03 -17.22 -1.43
CA ALA A 123 8.72 -18.38 -2.28
C ALA A 123 7.70 -19.28 -1.58
N GLY A 124 6.82 -19.89 -2.36
CA GLY A 124 5.83 -20.83 -1.84
C GLY A 124 6.48 -21.93 -0.97
N ARG A 125 5.71 -22.49 -0.04
CA ARG A 125 6.19 -23.52 0.90
C ARG A 125 6.54 -24.84 0.18
N SER A 126 5.90 -25.13 -0.95
CA SER A 126 6.16 -26.35 -1.73
C SER A 126 7.49 -26.27 -2.47
N PRO A 127 8.41 -27.24 -2.25
CA PRO A 127 9.69 -27.30 -2.97
C PRO A 127 9.48 -27.43 -4.49
N LEU A 128 8.44 -28.16 -4.91
CA LEU A 128 8.10 -28.36 -6.32
C LEU A 128 7.69 -27.05 -7.00
N ILE A 129 6.82 -26.26 -6.37
CA ILE A 129 6.39 -24.97 -6.91
C ILE A 129 7.57 -23.99 -6.98
N ARG A 130 8.46 -24.01 -6.01
CA ARG A 130 9.69 -23.19 -6.04
C ARG A 130 10.60 -23.55 -7.21
N ALA A 131 10.77 -24.84 -7.48
CA ALA A 131 11.56 -25.32 -8.62
C ALA A 131 10.93 -24.90 -9.96
N LEU A 132 9.61 -25.04 -10.10
CA LEU A 132 8.88 -24.61 -11.30
C LEU A 132 8.96 -23.09 -11.50
N GLY A 133 8.80 -22.29 -10.45
CA GLY A 133 8.94 -20.84 -10.51
C GLY A 133 10.34 -20.37 -10.90
N ALA A 134 11.39 -21.07 -10.45
CA ALA A 134 12.77 -20.78 -10.83
C ALA A 134 13.05 -21.07 -12.32
N VAL A 135 12.40 -22.06 -12.90
CA VAL A 135 12.48 -22.38 -14.34
C VAL A 135 11.72 -21.34 -15.17
N ALA A 136 10.49 -21.01 -14.78
CA ALA A 136 9.66 -20.01 -15.47
C ALA A 136 10.29 -18.60 -15.47
N GLY A 137 10.90 -18.19 -14.35
CA GLY A 137 11.53 -16.88 -14.21
C GLY A 137 12.76 -16.67 -15.11
N ARG A 138 13.41 -17.72 -15.58
CA ARG A 138 14.55 -17.64 -16.51
C ARG A 138 14.13 -17.32 -17.95
N HIS A 139 12.88 -17.57 -18.31
CA HIS A 139 12.34 -17.29 -19.66
C HIS A 139 11.79 -15.87 -19.83
N SER A 140 11.67 -15.09 -18.75
CA SER A 140 11.14 -13.71 -18.79
C SER A 140 12.23 -12.63 -18.81
N SER A 141 13.49 -12.99 -19.03
CA SER A 141 14.64 -12.07 -18.95
C SER A 141 15.25 -11.73 -20.32
N HIS A 142 14.42 -11.77 -21.38
CA HIS A 142 14.82 -11.30 -22.71
C HIS A 142 13.96 -10.17 -23.19
#